data_435a3ca73da576a0e59fe39bcab7bec5
#
_entry.id   435a3ca73da576a0e59fe39bcab7bec5
#
_cell.length_a   1.000
_cell.length_b   1.000
_cell.length_c   1.000
_cell.angle_alpha   90.00
_cell.angle_beta   90.00
_cell.angle_gamma   90.00
#
_symmetry.space_group_name_H-M   'P 1'
#
loop_
_entity.id
_entity.type
_entity.pdbx_description
1 polymer ?
#
loop_
_entity_poly.entity_id
_entity_poly.type
_entity_poly.pdbx_seq_one_letter_code
_entity_poly.pdbx_strand_id
1 'polypeptide(L)'
;MISKIVVPVDGSKHSVKAVELASDLASKYDADILLLHVLLRGHMPDGLKRAMEIEVGQRKKSSVEPVYLPNSILARNQKVTQLTIEELNYIGKYVLASVAAICRDKGVANVDMRVEEGDPAKVILQVAEDTPADMIVMGNRGLSDFQGMLFGSVSHKVSQLAKCTCVTVR
;
A
#
# COMPACT_ATOMS: atom_id res chain seq x y z
N MET A 1 9.10 -23.42 -0.47
CA MET A 1 8.00 -23.22 0.51
C MET A 1 7.82 -21.72 0.64
N ILE A 2 6.60 -21.20 0.67
CA ILE A 2 6.40 -19.74 0.87
C ILE A 2 6.64 -19.44 2.33
N SER A 3 7.62 -18.62 2.65
CA SER A 3 7.99 -18.22 4.01
C SER A 3 7.95 -16.70 4.23
N LYS A 4 8.11 -15.91 3.16
CA LYS A 4 8.08 -14.43 3.23
C LYS A 4 7.31 -13.85 2.06
N ILE A 5 6.31 -13.02 2.36
CA ILE A 5 5.47 -12.33 1.37
C ILE A 5 5.63 -10.82 1.53
N VAL A 6 6.04 -10.13 0.48
CA VAL A 6 6.05 -8.65 0.43
C VAL A 6 4.75 -8.15 -0.18
N VAL A 7 4.07 -7.21 0.50
CA VAL A 7 2.80 -6.66 0.07
C VAL A 7 2.89 -5.14 -0.02
N PRO A 8 3.10 -4.58 -1.23
CA PRO A 8 3.03 -3.15 -1.45
C PRO A 8 1.61 -2.61 -1.25
N VAL A 9 1.49 -1.56 -0.42
CA VAL A 9 0.21 -0.95 -0.02
C VAL A 9 0.25 0.55 -0.31
N ASP A 10 -0.67 1.02 -1.15
CA ASP A 10 -0.81 2.44 -1.50
C ASP A 10 -2.11 3.06 -0.97
N GLY A 11 -2.95 2.28 -0.27
CA GLY A 11 -4.26 2.69 0.23
C GLY A 11 -5.40 2.52 -0.77
N SER A 12 -5.14 2.01 -1.97
CA SER A 12 -6.19 1.71 -2.96
C SER A 12 -6.98 0.45 -2.56
N LYS A 13 -8.19 0.30 -3.13
CA LYS A 13 -9.01 -0.92 -2.95
C LYS A 13 -8.30 -2.17 -3.44
N HIS A 14 -7.48 -2.07 -4.49
CA HIS A 14 -6.72 -3.18 -5.03
C HIS A 14 -5.58 -3.60 -4.08
N SER A 15 -4.93 -2.64 -3.42
CA SER A 15 -3.91 -2.98 -2.41
C SER A 15 -4.52 -3.62 -1.17
N VAL A 16 -5.73 -3.22 -0.74
CA VAL A 16 -6.46 -3.89 0.34
C VAL A 16 -6.77 -5.35 -0.01
N LYS A 17 -7.31 -5.61 -1.21
CA LYS A 17 -7.54 -6.98 -1.69
C LYS A 17 -6.25 -7.80 -1.78
N ALA A 18 -5.12 -7.16 -2.14
CA ALA A 18 -3.83 -7.82 -2.14
C ALA A 18 -3.40 -8.23 -0.73
N VAL A 19 -3.63 -7.38 0.28
CA VAL A 19 -3.40 -7.71 1.69
C VAL A 19 -4.29 -8.88 2.13
N GLU A 20 -5.57 -8.90 1.77
CA GLU A 20 -6.49 -9.99 2.08
C GLU A 20 -6.00 -11.33 1.53
N LEU A 21 -5.63 -11.38 0.23
CA LEU A 21 -5.09 -12.58 -0.41
C LEU A 21 -3.76 -13.01 0.21
N ALA A 22 -2.84 -12.06 0.43
CA ALA A 22 -1.55 -12.35 1.05
C ALA A 22 -1.71 -12.92 2.46
N SER A 23 -2.68 -12.40 3.23
CA SER A 23 -2.97 -12.89 4.58
C SER A 23 -3.54 -14.32 4.57
N ASP A 24 -4.42 -14.64 3.61
CA ASP A 24 -4.93 -16.01 3.44
C ASP A 24 -3.79 -17.00 3.11
N LEU A 25 -2.87 -16.59 2.23
CA LEU A 25 -1.70 -17.40 1.89
C LEU A 25 -0.74 -17.54 3.08
N ALA A 26 -0.43 -16.43 3.76
CA ALA A 26 0.48 -16.43 4.90
C ALA A 26 -0.04 -17.29 6.05
N SER A 27 -1.32 -17.17 6.39
CA SER A 27 -1.95 -18.01 7.43
C SER A 27 -1.92 -19.49 7.07
N LYS A 28 -2.09 -19.84 5.78
CA LYS A 28 -2.07 -21.24 5.32
C LYS A 28 -0.68 -21.86 5.29
N TYR A 29 0.35 -21.08 4.98
CA TYR A 29 1.72 -21.56 4.78
C TYR A 29 2.65 -21.23 5.94
N ASP A 30 2.14 -20.60 7.01
CA ASP A 30 2.92 -20.09 8.15
C ASP A 30 4.04 -19.14 7.70
N ALA A 31 3.66 -18.20 6.81
CA ALA A 31 4.58 -17.24 6.21
C ALA A 31 4.50 -15.89 6.90
N ASP A 32 5.62 -15.16 6.92
CA ASP A 32 5.69 -13.79 7.38
C ASP A 32 5.19 -12.82 6.29
N ILE A 33 4.54 -11.74 6.72
CA ILE A 33 4.16 -10.63 5.83
C ILE A 33 5.02 -9.40 6.10
N LEU A 34 5.54 -8.78 5.04
CA LEU A 34 6.09 -7.43 5.06
C LEU A 34 5.15 -6.50 4.29
N LEU A 35 4.41 -5.66 5.00
CA LEU A 35 3.62 -4.57 4.43
C LEU A 35 4.55 -3.40 4.08
N LEU A 36 4.56 -2.95 2.83
CA LEU A 36 5.45 -1.92 2.33
C LEU A 36 4.65 -0.74 1.77
N HIS A 37 4.89 0.46 2.30
CA HIS A 37 4.39 1.70 1.70
C HIS A 37 5.55 2.51 1.14
N VAL A 38 5.43 2.98 -0.11
CA VAL A 38 6.47 3.77 -0.76
C VAL A 38 6.01 5.21 -0.92
N LEU A 39 6.76 6.12 -0.29
CA LEU A 39 6.54 7.57 -0.41
C LEU A 39 7.08 8.06 -1.75
N LEU A 40 6.21 8.71 -2.51
CA LEU A 40 6.61 9.38 -3.75
C LEU A 40 7.34 10.69 -3.42
N ARG A 41 8.60 10.82 -3.82
CA ARG A 41 9.30 12.11 -3.78
C ARG A 41 8.74 13.02 -4.86
N GLY A 42 8.22 14.16 -4.46
CA GLY A 42 7.75 15.17 -5.37
C GLY A 42 6.28 15.52 -5.22
N HIS A 43 5.78 16.28 -6.17
CA HIS A 43 4.40 16.76 -6.21
C HIS A 43 3.42 15.59 -6.11
N MET A 44 2.55 15.61 -5.11
CA MET A 44 1.46 14.62 -5.04
C MET A 44 0.58 14.81 -6.29
N PRO A 45 0.41 13.78 -7.14
CA PRO A 45 -0.45 13.89 -8.31
C PRO A 45 -1.85 14.33 -7.90
N ASP A 46 -2.47 15.24 -8.67
CA ASP A 46 -3.82 15.75 -8.37
C ASP A 46 -4.86 14.64 -8.29
N GLY A 47 -4.65 13.52 -9.01
CA GLY A 47 -5.46 12.32 -8.91
C GLY A 47 -5.39 11.65 -7.54
N LEU A 48 -4.23 11.65 -6.89
CA LEU A 48 -4.03 11.11 -5.55
C LEU A 48 -4.69 11.99 -4.49
N LYS A 49 -4.60 13.32 -4.63
CA LYS A 49 -5.32 14.27 -3.76
C LYS A 49 -6.83 14.04 -3.84
N ARG A 50 -7.39 13.94 -5.05
CA ARG A 50 -8.82 13.70 -5.28
C ARG A 50 -9.28 12.35 -4.74
N ALA A 51 -8.49 11.29 -4.91
CA ALA A 51 -8.82 9.96 -4.38
C ALA A 51 -8.86 9.98 -2.85
N MET A 52 -7.90 10.64 -2.19
CA MET A 52 -7.91 10.82 -0.74
C MET A 52 -9.11 11.66 -0.25
N GLU A 53 -9.47 12.73 -0.96
CA GLU A 53 -10.63 13.57 -0.64
C GLU A 53 -11.95 12.79 -0.78
N ILE A 54 -12.10 11.97 -1.82
CA ILE A 54 -13.29 11.15 -2.07
C ILE A 54 -13.40 10.04 -1.03
N GLU A 55 -12.31 9.35 -0.68
CA GLU A 55 -12.35 8.31 0.36
C GLU A 55 -12.66 8.86 1.74
N VAL A 56 -12.09 9.99 2.12
CA VAL A 56 -12.42 10.69 3.38
C VAL A 56 -13.89 11.13 3.38
N GLY A 57 -14.43 11.57 2.23
CA GLY A 57 -15.84 11.95 2.09
C GLY A 57 -16.82 10.76 2.14
N GLN A 58 -16.45 9.61 1.60
CA GLN A 58 -17.32 8.42 1.56
C GLN A 58 -17.30 7.61 2.87
N ARG A 59 -16.20 7.61 3.63
CA ARG A 59 -16.08 6.91 4.92
C ARG A 59 -16.98 7.48 6.02
N LYS A 60 -17.55 8.66 5.87
CA LYS A 60 -18.59 9.18 6.78
C LYS A 60 -19.89 8.35 6.82
N LYS A 61 -20.03 7.31 5.97
CA LYS A 61 -21.24 6.48 5.85
C LYS A 61 -21.04 4.99 6.17
N SER A 62 -19.83 4.52 6.47
CA SER A 62 -19.60 3.12 6.84
C SER A 62 -19.06 3.00 8.26
N SER A 63 -19.55 2.00 8.97
CA SER A 63 -19.30 1.70 10.40
C SER A 63 -17.88 1.18 10.71
N VAL A 64 -16.90 1.48 9.88
CA VAL A 64 -15.49 1.27 10.16
C VAL A 64 -14.95 2.58 10.76
N GLU A 65 -14.27 2.50 11.90
CA GLU A 65 -13.79 3.66 12.64
C GLU A 65 -13.15 4.72 11.73
N PRO A 66 -13.51 6.00 11.91
CA PRO A 66 -13.03 7.05 11.03
C PRO A 66 -11.51 7.20 11.15
N VAL A 67 -10.86 7.19 10.00
CA VAL A 67 -9.46 7.58 9.83
C VAL A 67 -9.32 9.03 10.29
N TYR A 68 -8.88 9.27 11.51
CA TYR A 68 -8.56 10.60 12.00
C TYR A 68 -7.20 11.02 11.43
N LEU A 69 -7.21 11.66 10.26
CA LEU A 69 -6.09 12.52 9.90
C LEU A 69 -6.08 13.70 10.90
N PRO A 70 -4.93 14.07 11.47
CA PRO A 70 -4.86 15.21 12.39
C PRO A 70 -5.50 16.45 11.77
N ASN A 71 -6.29 17.19 12.55
CA ASN A 71 -6.95 18.43 12.12
C ASN A 71 -5.96 19.44 11.51
N SER A 72 -4.67 19.37 11.85
CA SER A 72 -3.61 20.17 11.25
C SER A 72 -3.42 19.91 9.74
N ILE A 73 -3.68 18.67 9.27
CA ILE A 73 -3.61 18.32 7.84
C ILE A 73 -4.90 18.75 7.13
N LEU A 74 -6.05 18.61 7.80
CA LEU A 74 -7.35 18.99 7.24
C LEU A 74 -7.58 20.51 7.25
N ALA A 75 -7.06 21.24 8.22
CA ALA A 75 -7.25 22.70 8.36
C ALA A 75 -6.39 23.52 7.37
N ARG A 76 -5.36 22.92 6.76
CA ARG A 76 -4.52 23.56 5.72
C ARG A 76 -5.15 23.62 4.34
N ASN A 77 -6.45 23.45 4.23
CA ASN A 77 -7.20 23.22 2.98
C ASN A 77 -7.26 24.40 1.99
N GLN A 78 -6.38 25.39 2.06
CA GLN A 78 -6.38 26.46 1.06
C GLN A 78 -5.09 26.65 0.26
N LYS A 79 -3.96 26.03 0.60
CA LYS A 79 -2.71 26.05 -0.21
C LYS A 79 -1.70 24.98 0.25
N VAL A 80 -2.04 23.70 0.29
CA VAL A 80 -1.01 22.67 0.53
C VAL A 80 -0.30 22.38 -0.77
N THR A 81 0.80 23.08 -0.99
CA THR A 81 1.64 22.88 -2.17
C THR A 81 2.71 21.81 -1.92
N GLN A 82 3.01 21.49 -0.65
CA GLN A 82 4.03 20.46 -0.31
C GLN A 82 3.75 19.92 1.10
N LEU A 83 3.60 18.59 1.22
CA LEU A 83 3.65 17.89 2.50
C LEU A 83 5.12 17.72 2.91
N THR A 84 5.41 17.84 4.19
CA THR A 84 6.74 17.53 4.72
C THR A 84 6.98 16.01 4.68
N ILE A 85 8.25 15.59 4.72
CA ILE A 85 8.62 14.18 4.79
C ILE A 85 8.02 13.52 6.04
N GLU A 86 7.94 14.24 7.15
CA GLU A 86 7.35 13.75 8.40
C GLU A 86 5.85 13.49 8.25
N GLU A 87 5.11 14.40 7.59
CA GLU A 87 3.68 14.22 7.31
C GLU A 87 3.43 13.03 6.37
N LEU A 88 4.27 12.87 5.34
CA LEU A 88 4.20 11.73 4.44
C LEU A 88 4.48 10.40 5.15
N ASN A 89 5.51 10.36 6.00
CA ASN A 89 5.84 9.20 6.84
C ASN A 89 4.69 8.83 7.79
N TYR A 90 4.05 9.85 8.38
CA TYR A 90 2.89 9.63 9.25
C TYR A 90 1.74 9.00 8.47
N ILE A 91 1.44 9.51 7.27
CA ILE A 91 0.40 8.95 6.38
C ILE A 91 0.74 7.52 5.98
N GLY A 92 2.00 7.24 5.60
CA GLY A 92 2.45 5.90 5.25
C GLY A 92 2.28 4.89 6.38
N LYS A 93 2.71 5.25 7.59
CA LYS A 93 2.52 4.42 8.79
C LYS A 93 1.04 4.17 9.08
N TYR A 94 0.21 5.20 8.92
CA TYR A 94 -1.21 5.09 9.11
C TYR A 94 -1.88 4.14 8.10
N VAL A 95 -1.53 4.25 6.81
CA VAL A 95 -2.01 3.34 5.75
C VAL A 95 -1.65 1.89 6.09
N LEU A 96 -0.41 1.64 6.50
CA LEU A 96 0.04 0.30 6.87
C LEU A 96 -0.69 -0.23 8.11
N ALA A 97 -0.84 0.60 9.15
CA ALA A 97 -1.54 0.20 10.37
C ALA A 97 -3.00 -0.17 10.13
N SER A 98 -3.68 0.54 9.20
CA SER A 98 -5.08 0.27 8.85
C SER A 98 -5.29 -1.11 8.20
N VAL A 99 -4.32 -1.62 7.45
CA VAL A 99 -4.41 -2.92 6.79
C VAL A 99 -3.74 -4.04 7.60
N ALA A 100 -2.85 -3.74 8.55
CA ALA A 100 -2.24 -4.73 9.42
C ALA A 100 -3.27 -5.46 10.31
N ALA A 101 -4.42 -4.83 10.60
CA ALA A 101 -5.53 -5.48 11.28
C ALA A 101 -6.05 -6.67 10.48
N ILE A 102 -6.18 -6.56 9.15
CA ILE A 102 -6.62 -7.65 8.28
C ILE A 102 -5.72 -8.89 8.42
N CYS A 103 -4.40 -8.66 8.46
CA CYS A 103 -3.44 -9.77 8.63
C CYS A 103 -3.63 -10.46 9.99
N ARG A 104 -3.79 -9.69 11.06
CA ARG A 104 -4.02 -10.24 12.41
C ARG A 104 -5.32 -11.01 12.51
N ASP A 105 -6.40 -10.46 11.96
CA ASP A 105 -7.73 -11.10 11.98
C ASP A 105 -7.74 -12.43 11.23
N LYS A 106 -6.85 -12.57 10.23
CA LYS A 106 -6.65 -13.81 9.47
C LYS A 106 -5.61 -14.77 10.11
N GLY A 107 -5.08 -14.42 11.28
CA GLY A 107 -4.18 -15.27 12.04
C GLY A 107 -2.74 -15.30 11.54
N VAL A 108 -2.28 -14.27 10.82
CA VAL A 108 -0.87 -14.17 10.43
C VAL A 108 -0.02 -13.87 11.66
N ALA A 109 0.97 -14.73 11.95
CA ALA A 109 1.78 -14.64 13.16
C ALA A 109 2.72 -13.43 13.18
N ASN A 110 3.40 -13.17 12.05
CA ASN A 110 4.40 -12.13 11.95
C ASN A 110 4.05 -11.15 10.82
N VAL A 111 3.85 -9.88 11.19
CA VAL A 111 3.55 -8.80 10.25
C VAL A 111 4.47 -7.62 10.52
N ASP A 112 5.43 -7.43 9.63
CA ASP A 112 6.32 -6.27 9.62
C ASP A 112 5.73 -5.13 8.78
N MET A 113 6.06 -3.90 9.13
CA MET A 113 5.63 -2.70 8.40
C MET A 113 6.83 -1.84 8.08
N ARG A 114 6.96 -1.44 6.80
CA ARG A 114 8.05 -0.60 6.33
C ARG A 114 7.53 0.55 5.47
N VAL A 115 8.01 1.76 5.74
CA VAL A 115 7.81 2.95 4.89
C VAL A 115 9.14 3.30 4.27
N GLU A 116 9.19 3.36 2.95
CA GLU A 116 10.39 3.69 2.17
C GLU A 116 10.13 4.87 1.25
N GLU A 117 11.18 5.54 0.79
CA GLU A 117 11.09 6.64 -0.16
C GLU A 117 11.68 6.27 -1.52
N GLY A 118 11.05 6.71 -2.61
CA GLY A 118 11.64 6.59 -3.95
C GLY A 118 10.68 6.24 -5.07
N ASP A 119 11.22 5.69 -6.16
CA ASP A 119 10.42 5.12 -7.27
C ASP A 119 9.77 3.82 -6.79
N PRO A 120 8.42 3.72 -6.78
CA PRO A 120 7.74 2.58 -6.18
C PRO A 120 8.18 1.23 -6.74
N ALA A 121 8.33 1.13 -8.06
CA ALA A 121 8.70 -0.15 -8.65
C ALA A 121 10.12 -0.56 -8.26
N LYS A 122 11.06 0.38 -8.23
CA LYS A 122 12.45 0.12 -7.82
C LYS A 122 12.54 -0.27 -6.36
N VAL A 123 11.84 0.47 -5.48
CA VAL A 123 11.83 0.20 -4.04
C VAL A 123 11.21 -1.15 -3.73
N ILE A 124 10.08 -1.50 -4.35
CA ILE A 124 9.43 -2.80 -4.16
C ILE A 124 10.38 -3.94 -4.55
N LEU A 125 11.03 -3.84 -5.70
CA LEU A 125 11.97 -4.86 -6.17
C LEU A 125 13.17 -4.97 -5.23
N GLN A 126 13.75 -3.84 -4.80
CA GLN A 126 14.88 -3.82 -3.88
C GLN A 126 14.53 -4.44 -2.53
N VAL A 127 13.38 -4.05 -1.94
CA VAL A 127 12.92 -4.61 -0.67
C VAL A 127 12.67 -6.10 -0.78
N ALA A 128 12.10 -6.58 -1.89
CA ALA A 128 11.89 -8.01 -2.11
C ALA A 128 13.20 -8.80 -2.22
N GLU A 129 14.26 -8.19 -2.77
CA GLU A 129 15.60 -8.80 -2.82
C GLU A 129 16.29 -8.76 -1.45
N ASP A 130 16.22 -7.64 -0.73
CA ASP A 130 16.85 -7.46 0.58
C ASP A 130 16.23 -8.34 1.68
N THR A 131 14.95 -8.68 1.54
CA THR A 131 14.20 -9.50 2.51
C THR A 131 13.99 -10.95 2.06
N PRO A 132 14.81 -11.52 1.20
CA PRO A 132 14.62 -12.73 0.38
C PRO A 132 13.17 -13.19 0.28
N ALA A 133 12.32 -12.36 -0.35
CA ALA A 133 10.91 -12.64 -0.47
C ALA A 133 10.65 -13.79 -1.46
N ASP A 134 9.82 -14.74 -1.06
CA ASP A 134 9.36 -15.82 -1.96
C ASP A 134 8.28 -15.32 -2.92
N MET A 135 7.53 -14.28 -2.49
CA MET A 135 6.41 -13.76 -3.25
C MET A 135 6.18 -12.26 -3.01
N ILE A 136 5.78 -11.56 -4.07
CA ILE A 136 5.18 -10.23 -4.01
C ILE A 136 3.69 -10.37 -4.35
N VAL A 137 2.80 -9.87 -3.48
CA VAL A 137 1.36 -9.79 -3.75
C VAL A 137 0.94 -8.33 -3.76
N MET A 138 0.44 -7.83 -4.89
CA MET A 138 0.14 -6.40 -5.04
C MET A 138 -1.13 -6.16 -5.84
N GLY A 139 -1.75 -4.99 -5.65
CA GLY A 139 -2.85 -4.57 -6.51
C GLY A 139 -2.40 -4.41 -7.97
N ASN A 140 -3.24 -4.81 -8.92
CA ASN A 140 -2.95 -4.60 -10.33
C ASN A 140 -3.03 -3.12 -10.74
N ARG A 141 -3.70 -2.27 -9.93
CA ARG A 141 -3.83 -0.82 -10.07
C ARG A 141 -3.61 -0.13 -8.73
N GLY A 142 -3.22 1.13 -8.79
CA GLY A 142 -3.06 1.99 -7.62
C GLY A 142 -4.05 3.15 -7.62
N LEU A 143 -3.73 4.20 -6.84
CA LEU A 143 -4.55 5.38 -6.65
C LEU A 143 -4.72 6.26 -7.91
N SER A 144 -3.86 6.12 -8.92
CA SER A 144 -3.97 6.80 -10.22
C SER A 144 -4.71 5.94 -11.25
N ASP A 145 -6.01 5.71 -11.01
CA ASP A 145 -6.83 4.86 -11.88
C ASP A 145 -7.22 5.59 -13.17
N PHE A 146 -6.36 5.54 -14.19
CA PHE A 146 -6.72 6.00 -15.52
C PHE A 146 -7.68 4.99 -16.17
N GLN A 147 -8.93 5.40 -16.39
CA GLN A 147 -9.93 4.61 -17.10
C GLN A 147 -9.36 4.14 -18.44
N GLY A 148 -9.30 2.82 -18.64
CA GLY A 148 -8.87 2.19 -19.87
C GLY A 148 -7.56 1.41 -19.84
N MET A 149 -6.72 1.53 -18.80
CA MET A 149 -5.53 0.68 -18.63
C MET A 149 -5.85 -0.59 -17.85
N LEU A 150 -5.44 -1.75 -18.36
CA LEU A 150 -5.61 -3.05 -17.68
C LEU A 150 -4.64 -3.24 -16.51
N PHE A 151 -3.48 -2.61 -16.54
CA PHE A 151 -2.42 -2.69 -15.52
C PHE A 151 -1.91 -1.29 -15.14
N GLY A 152 -1.59 -1.11 -13.87
CA GLY A 152 -0.87 0.07 -13.39
C GLY A 152 0.62 0.01 -13.78
N SER A 153 1.25 1.18 -13.95
CA SER A 153 2.67 1.27 -14.33
C SER A 153 3.62 0.57 -13.34
N VAL A 154 3.31 0.63 -12.04
CA VAL A 154 4.11 -0.01 -10.98
C VAL A 154 3.93 -1.52 -11.05
N SER A 155 2.70 -2.03 -11.04
CA SER A 155 2.42 -3.46 -11.06
C SER A 155 2.96 -4.15 -12.31
N HIS A 156 2.84 -3.50 -13.48
CA HIS A 156 3.42 -4.01 -14.71
C HIS A 156 4.95 -4.13 -14.63
N LYS A 157 5.63 -3.07 -14.17
CA LYS A 157 7.09 -3.06 -14.06
C LYS A 157 7.61 -4.07 -13.03
N VAL A 158 6.94 -4.19 -11.87
CA VAL A 158 7.30 -5.17 -10.84
C VAL A 158 7.10 -6.58 -11.35
N SER A 159 5.98 -6.90 -11.99
CA SER A 159 5.71 -8.23 -12.55
C SER A 159 6.71 -8.66 -13.61
N GLN A 160 7.30 -7.72 -14.35
CA GLN A 160 8.32 -8.03 -15.36
C GLN A 160 9.72 -8.25 -14.77
N LEU A 161 10.06 -7.57 -13.67
CA LEU A 161 11.43 -7.50 -13.16
C LEU A 161 11.64 -8.24 -11.84
N ALA A 162 10.57 -8.69 -11.18
CA ALA A 162 10.68 -9.46 -9.94
C ALA A 162 11.42 -10.79 -10.16
N LYS A 163 12.34 -11.10 -9.24
CA LYS A 163 13.08 -12.37 -9.22
C LYS A 163 12.34 -13.47 -8.46
N CYS A 164 11.24 -13.14 -7.79
CA CYS A 164 10.37 -14.06 -7.07
C CYS A 164 8.98 -14.11 -7.72
N THR A 165 8.11 -14.97 -7.21
CA THR A 165 6.72 -15.03 -7.68
C THR A 165 6.01 -13.69 -7.48
N CYS A 166 5.33 -13.19 -8.51
CA CYS A 166 4.56 -11.96 -8.42
C CYS A 166 3.08 -12.22 -8.74
N VAL A 167 2.20 -11.88 -7.79
CA VAL A 167 0.75 -11.99 -7.91
C VAL A 167 0.14 -10.61 -7.95
N THR A 168 -0.65 -10.32 -9.00
CA THR A 168 -1.39 -9.07 -9.14
C THR A 168 -2.87 -9.31 -8.92
N VAL A 169 -3.50 -8.51 -8.03
CA VAL A 169 -4.90 -8.67 -7.58
C VAL A 169 -5.78 -7.56 -8.15
N ARG A 170 -6.98 -7.92 -8.63
CA ARG A 170 -8.00 -7.00 -9.17
C ARG A 170 -9.11 -6.71 -8.18
#